data_cc5759991c18b9a7b0161f14a774026a
#
_entry.id   cc5759991c18b9a7b0161f14a774026a
#
_cell.length_a   1.000
_cell.length_b   1.000
_cell.length_c   1.000
_cell.angle_alpha   90.00
_cell.angle_beta   90.00
_cell.angle_gamma   90.00
#
_symmetry.space_group_name_H-M   'P 1'
#
loop_
_entity.id
_entity.type
_entity.pdbx_description
1 polymer ?
#
loop_
_entity_poly.entity_id
_entity_poly.type
_entity_poly.pdbx_seq_one_letter_code
_entity_poly.pdbx_strand_id
1 'polypeptide(L)'
;MSAGLRIALLTHSVLPRGGVVHTLELAEALTARGHAVTVIAPAEPGQRLFREVACRVALVAQPRVTGPLVEQVGQRIAALEAGLPAVLQAGRFELLHAQDSLSGNALATLAQRGPGLPPWVRTVHHLDEFRELTLAAWQERAWRAAHALACVSDTWCERMRHEHGVAPRRMFNGVNLARFTSAPQAGDAATLQALGLAADGAPLCLAVGGIEQRKNSLRLLRAFAHLRTTDAAWSGARLVMAGGASLLDHGPALHAWSTALRELGLDEGRQAAVWRTGPLPDAALPPLMRRARLLALPSLVEGFGLVALEALACGTPVLVSDRPPFTEHLAGCPAVAWCDPLDERSVAAGLRQAALLPRPPTPPRVCLEHGWMRSAALHEAWYREVLRPATTADAPVPAHPPALACP
;
A
#
# COMPACT_ATOMS: atom_id res chain seq x y z
N MET A 1 3.95 24.61 22.42
CA MET A 1 3.65 23.35 21.69
C MET A 1 2.18 23.04 21.90
N SER A 2 1.40 22.79 20.83
CA SER A 2 -0.02 22.42 20.98
C SER A 2 -0.11 21.02 21.62
N ALA A 3 -1.16 20.79 22.44
CA ALA A 3 -1.37 19.48 23.09
C ALA A 3 -1.43 18.34 22.07
N GLY A 4 -0.86 17.20 22.43
CA GLY A 4 -0.94 15.98 21.62
C GLY A 4 -2.38 15.48 21.51
N LEU A 5 -2.79 15.03 20.31
CA LEU A 5 -4.11 14.45 20.07
C LEU A 5 -4.14 12.97 20.44
N ARG A 6 -5.31 12.45 20.82
CA ARG A 6 -5.60 11.01 20.95
C ARG A 6 -6.24 10.54 19.63
N ILE A 7 -5.48 9.76 18.85
CA ILE A 7 -5.83 9.38 17.49
C ILE A 7 -5.95 7.86 17.38
N ALA A 8 -7.02 7.37 16.75
CA ALA A 8 -7.12 5.98 16.32
C ALA A 8 -6.86 5.88 14.82
N LEU A 9 -5.89 5.07 14.42
CA LEU A 9 -5.67 4.69 13.02
C LEU A 9 -6.21 3.27 12.80
N LEU A 10 -7.20 3.13 11.93
CA LEU A 10 -7.87 1.86 11.68
C LEU A 10 -7.36 1.26 10.37
N THR A 11 -7.01 -0.03 10.40
CA THR A 11 -6.57 -0.78 9.22
C THR A 11 -7.28 -2.13 9.14
N HIS A 12 -7.34 -2.72 7.93
CA HIS A 12 -8.12 -3.92 7.63
C HIS A 12 -7.42 -5.24 7.97
N SER A 13 -6.17 -5.21 8.39
CA SER A 13 -5.38 -6.44 8.56
C SER A 13 -4.18 -6.22 9.47
N VAL A 14 -3.66 -7.32 9.99
CA VAL A 14 -2.38 -7.37 10.72
C VAL A 14 -1.20 -7.81 9.82
N LEU A 15 -1.46 -8.12 8.54
CA LEU A 15 -0.46 -8.63 7.59
C LEU A 15 0.26 -7.49 6.84
N PRO A 16 1.48 -7.73 6.29
CA PRO A 16 2.28 -6.73 5.58
C PRO A 16 1.68 -6.37 4.21
N ARG A 17 0.70 -5.49 4.20
CA ARG A 17 0.06 -4.93 3.00
C ARG A 17 0.33 -3.44 2.92
N GLY A 18 0.35 -2.86 1.72
CA GLY A 18 0.71 -1.46 1.51
C GLY A 18 -0.04 -0.48 2.41
N GLY A 19 -1.38 -0.61 2.53
CA GLY A 19 -2.18 0.23 3.43
C GLY A 19 -1.89 -0.01 4.92
N VAL A 20 -1.54 -1.25 5.32
CA VAL A 20 -1.14 -1.56 6.69
C VAL A 20 0.23 -0.97 6.99
N VAL A 21 1.20 -1.14 6.09
CA VAL A 21 2.54 -0.51 6.21
C VAL A 21 2.40 1.01 6.36
N HIS A 22 1.61 1.66 5.48
CA HIS A 22 1.30 3.09 5.60
C HIS A 22 0.76 3.45 6.99
N THR A 23 -0.22 2.67 7.48
CA THR A 23 -0.84 2.92 8.79
C THR A 23 0.18 2.87 9.93
N LEU A 24 1.06 1.87 9.92
CA LEU A 24 2.07 1.69 10.96
C LEU A 24 3.15 2.77 10.92
N GLU A 25 3.65 3.11 9.74
CA GLU A 25 4.66 4.17 9.58
C GLU A 25 4.09 5.54 9.99
N LEU A 26 2.85 5.85 9.59
CA LEU A 26 2.17 7.08 10.00
C LEU A 26 1.93 7.10 11.52
N ALA A 27 1.55 5.97 12.12
CA ALA A 27 1.34 5.86 13.57
C ALA A 27 2.62 6.15 14.36
N GLU A 28 3.75 5.57 13.95
CA GLU A 28 5.04 5.80 14.58
C GLU A 28 5.50 7.26 14.44
N ALA A 29 5.33 7.83 13.24
CA ALA A 29 5.69 9.24 13.00
C ALA A 29 4.82 10.23 13.79
N LEU A 30 3.51 9.98 13.93
CA LEU A 30 2.61 10.78 14.76
C LEU A 30 2.94 10.62 16.25
N THR A 31 3.29 9.41 16.69
CA THR A 31 3.72 9.15 18.07
C THR A 31 5.02 9.91 18.39
N ALA A 32 5.98 9.90 17.48
CA ALA A 32 7.22 10.66 17.61
C ALA A 32 7.00 12.18 17.65
N ARG A 33 5.88 12.67 17.12
CA ARG A 33 5.44 14.07 17.21
C ARG A 33 4.66 14.39 18.49
N GLY A 34 4.51 13.43 19.42
CA GLY A 34 3.88 13.63 20.71
C GLY A 34 2.36 13.39 20.75
N HIS A 35 1.79 12.72 19.74
CA HIS A 35 0.40 12.28 19.77
C HIS A 35 0.23 10.94 20.48
N ALA A 36 -0.89 10.72 21.14
CA ALA A 36 -1.28 9.42 21.69
C ALA A 36 -2.00 8.59 20.60
N VAL A 37 -1.23 7.77 19.89
CA VAL A 37 -1.75 6.99 18.75
C VAL A 37 -2.09 5.56 19.17
N THR A 38 -3.22 5.05 18.70
CA THR A 38 -3.58 3.64 18.78
C THR A 38 -3.88 3.11 17.37
N VAL A 39 -3.17 2.07 16.96
CA VAL A 39 -3.52 1.31 15.76
C VAL A 39 -4.59 0.29 16.14
N ILE A 40 -5.70 0.29 15.38
CA ILE A 40 -6.79 -0.67 15.55
C ILE A 40 -6.83 -1.56 14.30
N ALA A 41 -6.71 -2.87 14.49
CA ALA A 41 -6.71 -3.84 13.40
C ALA A 41 -7.56 -5.08 13.75
N PRO A 42 -8.33 -5.64 12.80
CA PRO A 42 -8.96 -6.94 13.00
C PRO A 42 -7.91 -8.04 12.96
N ALA A 43 -8.05 -9.02 13.83
CA ALA A 43 -7.15 -10.15 13.92
C ALA A 43 -7.91 -11.45 14.22
N GLU A 44 -7.55 -12.53 13.55
CA GLU A 44 -7.99 -13.89 13.88
C GLU A 44 -7.32 -14.35 15.18
N PRO A 45 -7.87 -15.34 15.87
CA PRO A 45 -7.27 -15.87 17.10
C PRO A 45 -5.80 -16.25 16.91
N GLY A 46 -4.93 -15.70 17.78
CA GLY A 46 -3.49 -15.91 17.74
C GLY A 46 -2.70 -15.06 16.75
N GLN A 47 -3.36 -14.30 15.89
CA GLN A 47 -2.67 -13.35 15.01
C GLN A 47 -2.19 -12.12 15.78
N ARG A 48 -1.07 -11.56 15.32
CA ARG A 48 -0.47 -10.30 15.79
C ARG A 48 -0.09 -9.45 14.60
N LEU A 49 0.18 -8.18 14.81
CA LEU A 49 0.80 -7.34 13.78
C LEU A 49 2.09 -7.99 13.28
N PHE A 50 2.32 -7.90 11.99
CA PHE A 50 3.50 -8.47 11.34
C PHE A 50 4.83 -7.88 11.83
N ARG A 51 4.80 -6.77 12.54
CA ARG A 51 5.94 -6.14 13.23
C ARG A 51 5.51 -5.43 14.50
N GLU A 52 6.45 -5.18 15.40
CA GLU A 52 6.27 -4.30 16.54
C GLU A 52 6.23 -2.84 16.11
N VAL A 53 5.52 -2.01 16.87
CA VAL A 53 5.38 -0.57 16.65
C VAL A 53 5.48 0.19 17.97
N ALA A 54 5.99 1.41 17.93
CA ALA A 54 6.20 2.27 19.10
C ALA A 54 4.90 2.95 19.60
N CYS A 55 3.72 2.54 19.14
CA CYS A 55 2.42 3.05 19.58
C CYS A 55 1.53 1.95 20.17
N ARG A 56 0.40 2.33 20.73
CA ARG A 56 -0.58 1.33 21.24
C ARG A 56 -1.21 0.56 20.08
N VAL A 57 -1.50 -0.72 20.33
CA VAL A 57 -2.22 -1.59 19.38
C VAL A 57 -3.45 -2.16 20.09
N ALA A 58 -4.59 -2.07 19.45
CA ALA A 58 -5.84 -2.71 19.87
C ALA A 58 -6.30 -3.66 18.75
N LEU A 59 -6.33 -4.96 19.05
CA LEU A 59 -6.83 -5.95 18.11
C LEU A 59 -8.32 -6.19 18.34
N VAL A 60 -9.09 -6.12 17.25
CA VAL A 60 -10.51 -6.48 17.23
C VAL A 60 -10.60 -7.94 16.79
N ALA A 61 -11.25 -8.76 17.62
CA ALA A 61 -11.44 -10.17 17.29
C ALA A 61 -12.22 -10.33 15.97
N GLN A 62 -11.67 -11.10 15.05
CA GLN A 62 -12.27 -11.43 13.77
C GLN A 62 -12.31 -12.95 13.61
N PRO A 63 -13.46 -13.54 13.23
CA PRO A 63 -13.50 -14.97 12.90
C PRO A 63 -12.69 -15.25 11.63
N ARG A 64 -12.22 -16.48 11.49
CA ARG A 64 -11.70 -16.96 10.21
C ARG A 64 -12.86 -16.99 9.22
N VAL A 65 -12.67 -16.34 8.07
CA VAL A 65 -13.71 -16.23 7.03
C VAL A 65 -13.29 -16.99 5.78
N THR A 66 -14.27 -17.66 5.17
CA THR A 66 -14.13 -18.42 3.92
C THR A 66 -15.36 -18.16 3.04
N GLY A 67 -15.34 -18.61 1.80
CA GLY A 67 -16.48 -18.43 0.88
C GLY A 67 -16.26 -17.30 -0.12
N PRO A 68 -17.31 -16.85 -0.81
CA PRO A 68 -17.26 -15.75 -1.77
C PRO A 68 -16.73 -14.44 -1.16
N LEU A 69 -16.05 -13.63 -1.97
CA LEU A 69 -15.40 -12.38 -1.49
C LEU A 69 -16.40 -11.44 -0.79
N VAL A 70 -17.63 -11.30 -1.32
CA VAL A 70 -18.66 -10.42 -0.74
C VAL A 70 -19.03 -10.85 0.68
N GLU A 71 -19.17 -12.16 0.91
CA GLU A 71 -19.48 -12.69 2.24
C GLU A 71 -18.32 -12.49 3.20
N GLN A 72 -17.08 -12.75 2.76
CA GLN A 72 -15.88 -12.50 3.56
C GLN A 72 -15.75 -11.03 3.96
N VAL A 73 -16.01 -10.10 3.03
CA VAL A 73 -15.97 -8.66 3.30
C VAL A 73 -17.07 -8.27 4.29
N GLY A 74 -18.31 -8.74 4.08
CA GLY A 74 -19.44 -8.48 4.98
C GLY A 74 -19.17 -8.96 6.40
N GLN A 75 -18.67 -10.19 6.57
CA GLN A 75 -18.33 -10.74 7.89
C GLN A 75 -17.22 -9.93 8.60
N ARG A 76 -16.23 -9.44 7.87
CA ARG A 76 -15.16 -8.59 8.42
C ARG A 76 -15.67 -7.22 8.85
N ILE A 77 -16.55 -6.60 8.06
CA ILE A 77 -17.22 -5.35 8.43
C ILE A 77 -18.03 -5.56 9.71
N ALA A 78 -18.85 -6.61 9.78
CA ALA A 78 -19.67 -6.95 10.93
C ALA A 78 -18.82 -7.20 12.20
N ALA A 79 -17.69 -7.89 12.07
CA ALA A 79 -16.76 -8.10 13.19
C ALA A 79 -16.18 -6.79 13.73
N LEU A 80 -15.80 -5.86 12.84
CA LEU A 80 -15.36 -4.52 13.23
C LEU A 80 -16.48 -3.73 13.89
N GLU A 81 -17.71 -3.77 13.36
CA GLU A 81 -18.88 -3.10 13.96
C GLU A 81 -19.17 -3.59 15.37
N ALA A 82 -18.99 -4.88 15.62
CA ALA A 82 -19.21 -5.47 16.94
C ALA A 82 -18.08 -5.14 17.94
N GLY A 83 -16.83 -5.14 17.50
CA GLY A 83 -15.69 -5.00 18.39
C GLY A 83 -15.21 -3.57 18.62
N LEU A 84 -15.42 -2.65 17.67
CA LEU A 84 -14.96 -1.27 17.78
C LEU A 84 -15.53 -0.50 18.98
N PRO A 85 -16.83 -0.60 19.35
CA PRO A 85 -17.39 0.21 20.42
C PRO A 85 -16.62 0.14 21.74
N ALA A 86 -16.21 -1.05 22.17
CA ALA A 86 -15.43 -1.23 23.40
C ALA A 86 -14.05 -0.57 23.32
N VAL A 87 -13.37 -0.70 22.16
CA VAL A 87 -12.05 -0.10 21.93
C VAL A 87 -12.15 1.42 21.89
N LEU A 88 -13.17 1.97 21.23
CA LEU A 88 -13.38 3.40 21.09
C LEU A 88 -13.71 4.06 22.46
N GLN A 89 -14.55 3.40 23.25
CA GLN A 89 -14.88 3.86 24.60
C GLN A 89 -13.64 3.89 25.51
N ALA A 90 -12.84 2.82 25.49
CA ALA A 90 -11.63 2.74 26.32
C ALA A 90 -10.56 3.75 25.88
N GLY A 91 -10.44 4.03 24.59
CA GLY A 91 -9.39 4.90 24.02
C GLY A 91 -9.67 6.39 24.15
N ARG A 92 -10.94 6.82 24.34
CA ARG A 92 -11.35 8.23 24.41
C ARG A 92 -10.71 9.08 23.31
N PHE A 93 -10.77 8.62 22.07
CA PHE A 93 -10.14 9.27 20.92
C PHE A 93 -10.81 10.61 20.60
N GLU A 94 -10.01 11.54 20.09
CA GLU A 94 -10.51 12.84 19.59
C GLU A 94 -10.76 12.76 18.08
N LEU A 95 -10.01 11.87 17.36
CA LEU A 95 -10.15 11.67 15.93
C LEU A 95 -9.93 10.20 15.59
N LEU A 96 -10.71 9.71 14.61
CA LEU A 96 -10.52 8.39 14.02
C LEU A 96 -10.09 8.54 12.57
N HIS A 97 -9.21 7.66 12.10
CA HIS A 97 -8.74 7.69 10.72
C HIS A 97 -8.82 6.30 10.10
N ALA A 98 -9.77 6.09 9.22
CA ALA A 98 -9.92 4.85 8.45
C ALA A 98 -8.94 4.80 7.27
N GLN A 99 -8.16 3.72 7.16
CA GLN A 99 -7.20 3.52 6.07
C GLN A 99 -7.74 2.61 4.95
N ASP A 100 -8.92 2.03 5.11
CA ASP A 100 -9.51 1.06 4.20
C ASP A 100 -11.04 1.08 4.21
N SER A 101 -11.66 0.38 3.25
CA SER A 101 -13.11 0.36 3.11
C SER A 101 -13.83 -0.45 4.20
N LEU A 102 -13.17 -1.45 4.80
CA LEU A 102 -13.77 -2.26 5.87
C LEU A 102 -13.95 -1.42 7.13
N SER A 103 -12.89 -0.76 7.58
CA SER A 103 -12.94 0.15 8.73
C SER A 103 -13.84 1.36 8.48
N GLY A 104 -13.84 1.91 7.24
CA GLY A 104 -14.72 3.01 6.86
C GLY A 104 -16.21 2.63 6.93
N ASN A 105 -16.58 1.41 6.47
CA ASN A 105 -17.97 0.92 6.60
C ASN A 105 -18.39 0.71 8.04
N ALA A 106 -17.53 0.13 8.87
CA ALA A 106 -17.83 -0.06 10.29
C ALA A 106 -18.06 1.30 10.99
N LEU A 107 -17.20 2.30 10.74
CA LEU A 107 -17.39 3.64 11.28
C LEU A 107 -18.66 4.31 10.75
N ALA A 108 -18.99 4.16 9.47
CA ALA A 108 -20.23 4.68 8.90
C ALA A 108 -21.47 4.09 9.56
N THR A 109 -21.46 2.79 9.86
CA THR A 109 -22.56 2.13 10.60
C THR A 109 -22.65 2.64 12.05
N LEU A 110 -21.53 2.76 12.74
CA LEU A 110 -21.51 3.24 14.12
C LEU A 110 -21.99 4.70 14.21
N ALA A 111 -21.63 5.55 13.25
CA ALA A 111 -22.09 6.94 13.20
C ALA A 111 -23.62 7.05 13.04
N GLN A 112 -24.26 6.10 12.34
CA GLN A 112 -25.71 6.06 12.16
C GLN A 112 -26.46 5.56 13.40
N ARG A 113 -25.81 4.79 14.31
CA ARG A 113 -26.44 4.24 15.52
C ARG A 113 -26.65 5.27 16.63
N GLY A 114 -26.05 6.44 16.53
CA GLY A 114 -26.27 7.52 17.51
C GLY A 114 -25.12 8.52 17.60
N PRO A 115 -25.34 9.64 18.31
CA PRO A 115 -24.32 10.66 18.56
C PRO A 115 -23.24 10.11 19.50
N GLY A 116 -22.02 10.61 19.37
CA GLY A 116 -20.89 10.30 20.27
C GLY A 116 -19.70 9.63 19.61
N LEU A 117 -19.79 9.27 18.32
CA LEU A 117 -18.59 8.88 17.56
C LEU A 117 -17.73 10.13 17.30
N PRO A 118 -16.43 10.10 17.64
CA PRO A 118 -15.53 11.18 17.26
C PRO A 118 -15.55 11.42 15.74
N PRO A 119 -15.25 12.63 15.27
CA PRO A 119 -15.10 12.89 13.86
C PRO A 119 -14.05 11.92 13.27
N TRP A 120 -14.31 11.43 12.07
CA TRP A 120 -13.42 10.50 11.41
C TRP A 120 -13.13 10.89 9.97
N VAL A 121 -11.91 10.61 9.56
CA VAL A 121 -11.40 10.89 8.23
C VAL A 121 -11.01 9.60 7.52
N ARG A 122 -10.89 9.65 6.19
CA ARG A 122 -10.55 8.50 5.37
C ARG A 122 -9.42 8.84 4.41
N THR A 123 -8.36 8.00 4.36
CA THR A 123 -7.39 8.01 3.27
C THR A 123 -7.76 6.97 2.22
N VAL A 124 -7.99 7.42 1.00
CA VAL A 124 -8.19 6.57 -0.18
C VAL A 124 -6.81 6.30 -0.81
N HIS A 125 -6.32 5.08 -0.66
CA HIS A 125 -5.05 4.65 -1.26
C HIS A 125 -5.20 4.35 -2.76
N HIS A 126 -6.28 3.72 -3.14
CA HIS A 126 -6.79 3.47 -4.49
C HIS A 126 -8.23 2.98 -4.38
N LEU A 127 -8.94 2.96 -5.50
CA LEU A 127 -10.24 2.31 -5.62
C LEU A 127 -10.09 1.13 -6.58
N ASP A 128 -10.73 0.02 -6.20
CA ASP A 128 -10.83 -1.17 -7.05
C ASP A 128 -12.09 -1.09 -7.90
N GLU A 129 -12.06 -1.69 -9.08
CA GLU A 129 -13.20 -1.82 -9.96
C GLU A 129 -13.92 -3.14 -9.65
N PHE A 130 -15.04 -3.05 -8.95
CA PHE A 130 -15.86 -4.21 -8.61
C PHE A 130 -17.02 -4.40 -9.60
N ARG A 131 -17.16 -5.61 -10.12
CA ARG A 131 -18.37 -6.02 -10.87
C ARG A 131 -19.53 -6.35 -9.92
N GLU A 132 -19.23 -6.78 -8.72
CA GLU A 132 -20.18 -7.08 -7.67
C GLU A 132 -20.64 -5.77 -7.02
N LEU A 133 -21.94 -5.48 -7.13
CA LEU A 133 -22.53 -4.19 -6.75
C LEU A 133 -22.43 -3.90 -5.26
N THR A 134 -22.48 -4.92 -4.42
CA THR A 134 -22.38 -4.76 -2.96
C THR A 134 -20.97 -4.32 -2.56
N LEU A 135 -19.94 -4.90 -3.18
CA LEU A 135 -18.55 -4.49 -2.93
C LEU A 135 -18.30 -3.05 -3.40
N ALA A 136 -18.83 -2.68 -4.58
CA ALA A 136 -18.77 -1.31 -5.09
C ALA A 136 -19.47 -0.33 -4.14
N ALA A 137 -20.68 -0.67 -3.68
CA ALA A 137 -21.45 0.15 -2.75
C ALA A 137 -20.75 0.30 -1.38
N TRP A 138 -20.14 -0.76 -0.84
CA TRP A 138 -19.35 -0.67 0.40
C TRP A 138 -18.10 0.18 0.22
N GLN A 139 -17.42 0.05 -0.93
CA GLN A 139 -16.27 0.91 -1.22
C GLN A 139 -16.68 2.39 -1.24
N GLU A 140 -17.78 2.72 -1.91
CA GLU A 140 -18.29 4.09 -2.01
C GLU A 140 -18.78 4.62 -0.66
N ARG A 141 -19.59 3.86 0.08
CA ARG A 141 -20.06 4.23 1.41
C ARG A 141 -18.92 4.55 2.37
N ALA A 142 -17.83 3.78 2.33
CA ALA A 142 -16.69 3.92 3.23
C ALA A 142 -15.96 5.26 3.10
N TRP A 143 -16.01 5.93 1.94
CA TRP A 143 -15.42 7.24 1.79
C TRP A 143 -16.47 8.37 1.82
N ARG A 144 -17.70 8.14 1.32
CA ARG A 144 -18.76 9.17 1.37
C ARG A 144 -19.20 9.54 2.80
N ALA A 145 -19.14 8.60 3.73
CA ALA A 145 -19.56 8.82 5.10
C ALA A 145 -18.51 9.52 5.98
N ALA A 146 -17.28 9.68 5.50
CA ALA A 146 -16.20 10.35 6.24
C ALA A 146 -16.39 11.87 6.29
N HIS A 147 -15.99 12.50 7.40
CA HIS A 147 -16.04 13.97 7.55
C HIS A 147 -15.08 14.69 6.60
N ALA A 148 -13.95 14.05 6.28
CA ALA A 148 -12.99 14.56 5.31
C ALA A 148 -12.20 13.42 4.67
N LEU A 149 -11.71 13.67 3.45
CA LEU A 149 -11.00 12.70 2.64
C LEU A 149 -9.58 13.13 2.35
N ALA A 150 -8.69 12.14 2.27
CA ALA A 150 -7.36 12.29 1.70
C ALA A 150 -7.12 11.25 0.63
N CYS A 151 -6.23 11.56 -0.33
CA CYS A 151 -5.65 10.61 -1.27
C CYS A 151 -4.13 10.69 -1.21
N VAL A 152 -3.46 9.61 -1.61
CA VAL A 152 -2.00 9.49 -1.49
C VAL A 152 -1.23 10.05 -2.68
N SER A 153 -1.91 10.47 -3.75
CA SER A 153 -1.31 11.03 -4.98
C SER A 153 -2.24 12.08 -5.61
N ASP A 154 -1.69 12.91 -6.48
CA ASP A 154 -2.47 13.92 -7.22
C ASP A 154 -3.45 13.25 -8.18
N THR A 155 -3.03 12.20 -8.88
CA THR A 155 -3.91 11.39 -9.75
C THR A 155 -5.15 10.89 -9.01
N TRP A 156 -5.01 10.36 -7.81
CA TRP A 156 -6.17 9.90 -7.04
C TRP A 156 -7.02 11.05 -6.53
N CYS A 157 -6.43 12.21 -6.20
CA CYS A 157 -7.20 13.42 -5.89
C CYS A 157 -8.02 13.90 -7.09
N GLU A 158 -7.42 13.93 -8.28
CA GLU A 158 -8.08 14.32 -9.53
C GLU A 158 -9.18 13.35 -9.91
N ARG A 159 -8.89 12.04 -9.84
CA ARG A 159 -9.86 11.00 -10.13
C ARG A 159 -11.09 11.10 -9.21
N MET A 160 -10.89 11.25 -7.91
CA MET A 160 -11.98 11.43 -6.94
C MET A 160 -12.79 12.72 -7.24
N ARG A 161 -12.14 13.77 -7.69
CA ARG A 161 -12.82 15.01 -8.06
C ARG A 161 -13.66 14.86 -9.32
N HIS A 162 -13.10 14.24 -10.36
CA HIS A 162 -13.77 14.10 -11.66
C HIS A 162 -14.86 13.02 -11.65
N GLU A 163 -14.60 11.87 -11.07
CA GLU A 163 -15.51 10.72 -11.11
C GLU A 163 -16.59 10.76 -10.00
N HIS A 164 -16.28 11.42 -8.87
CA HIS A 164 -17.14 11.35 -7.68
C HIS A 164 -17.56 12.73 -7.13
N GLY A 165 -17.06 13.83 -7.69
CA GLY A 165 -17.44 15.19 -7.29
C GLY A 165 -16.95 15.59 -5.90
N VAL A 166 -15.91 14.94 -5.36
CA VAL A 166 -15.35 15.22 -4.04
C VAL A 166 -13.91 15.73 -4.15
N ALA A 167 -13.48 16.56 -3.20
CA ALA A 167 -12.16 17.19 -3.20
C ALA A 167 -11.31 16.69 -2.02
N PRO A 168 -10.68 15.52 -2.13
CA PRO A 168 -9.80 15.02 -1.08
C PRO A 168 -8.52 15.85 -0.99
N ARG A 169 -7.93 15.90 0.21
CA ARG A 169 -6.61 16.49 0.42
C ARG A 169 -5.54 15.51 -0.02
N ARG A 170 -4.51 16.00 -0.71
CA ARG A 170 -3.32 15.17 -0.99
C ARG A 170 -2.49 14.99 0.26
N MET A 171 -2.26 13.71 0.62
CA MET A 171 -1.39 13.28 1.71
C MET A 171 -0.42 12.23 1.17
N PHE A 172 0.82 12.62 0.90
CA PHE A 172 1.79 11.68 0.34
C PHE A 172 2.30 10.69 1.39
N ASN A 173 2.71 9.54 0.92
CA ASN A 173 3.38 8.51 1.71
C ASN A 173 4.85 8.88 1.91
N GLY A 174 5.50 8.20 2.86
CA GLY A 174 6.91 8.37 3.12
C GLY A 174 7.72 7.09 2.98
N VAL A 175 9.03 7.21 3.13
CA VAL A 175 9.95 6.09 3.32
C VAL A 175 10.67 6.24 4.65
N ASN A 176 10.89 5.14 5.33
CA ASN A 176 11.62 5.09 6.60
C ASN A 176 13.12 4.87 6.31
N LEU A 177 13.91 5.96 6.28
CA LEU A 177 15.33 5.93 5.96
C LEU A 177 16.21 5.30 7.06
N ALA A 178 15.70 5.16 8.27
CA ALA A 178 16.41 4.40 9.31
C ALA A 178 16.34 2.89 9.06
N ARG A 179 15.26 2.44 8.43
CA ARG A 179 15.03 1.04 8.09
C ARG A 179 15.54 0.69 6.70
N PHE A 180 15.22 1.51 5.71
CA PHE A 180 15.62 1.33 4.32
C PHE A 180 16.84 2.20 4.02
N THR A 181 18.01 1.57 3.98
CA THR A 181 19.30 2.23 3.75
C THR A 181 20.15 1.42 2.79
N SER A 182 20.98 2.09 2.01
CA SER A 182 21.95 1.44 1.11
C SER A 182 23.11 0.79 1.86
N ALA A 183 23.37 1.19 3.10
CA ALA A 183 24.42 0.62 3.93
C ALA A 183 24.08 -0.81 4.35
N PRO A 184 24.98 -1.80 4.13
CA PRO A 184 24.79 -3.16 4.61
C PRO A 184 24.59 -3.20 6.14
N GLN A 185 23.72 -4.13 6.59
CA GLN A 185 23.45 -4.33 8.00
C GLN A 185 24.00 -5.71 8.46
N ALA A 186 24.34 -5.84 9.74
CA ALA A 186 24.97 -7.03 10.28
C ALA A 186 24.16 -8.33 10.05
N GLY A 187 22.81 -8.24 9.96
CA GLY A 187 21.94 -9.40 9.72
C GLY A 187 21.69 -9.77 8.26
N ASP A 188 22.16 -8.94 7.30
CA ASP A 188 21.84 -9.10 5.87
C ASP A 188 22.27 -10.47 5.32
N ALA A 189 23.53 -10.85 5.58
CA ALA A 189 24.08 -12.11 5.07
C ALA A 189 23.33 -13.32 5.60
N ALA A 190 23.00 -13.35 6.90
CA ALA A 190 22.23 -14.42 7.51
C ALA A 190 20.82 -14.51 6.94
N THR A 191 20.15 -13.37 6.75
CA THR A 191 18.81 -13.29 6.16
C THR A 191 18.82 -13.79 4.72
N LEU A 192 19.77 -13.36 3.90
CA LEU A 192 19.87 -13.77 2.49
C LEU A 192 20.23 -15.28 2.39
N GLN A 193 21.07 -15.79 3.27
CA GLN A 193 21.37 -17.21 3.35
C GLN A 193 20.14 -18.02 3.73
N ALA A 194 19.38 -17.58 4.75
CA ALA A 194 18.12 -18.19 5.14
C ALA A 194 17.10 -18.21 4.00
N LEU A 195 17.11 -17.20 3.13
CA LEU A 195 16.28 -17.13 1.93
C LEU A 195 16.85 -17.94 0.74
N GLY A 196 18.08 -18.45 0.80
CA GLY A 196 18.75 -19.10 -0.32
C GLY A 196 19.12 -18.13 -1.45
N LEU A 197 19.37 -16.88 -1.09
CA LEU A 197 19.75 -15.77 -1.99
C LEU A 197 21.13 -15.22 -1.65
N ALA A 198 21.99 -16.01 -1.03
CA ALA A 198 23.37 -15.64 -0.84
C ALA A 198 24.03 -15.26 -2.18
N ALA A 199 25.10 -14.48 -2.13
CA ALA A 199 25.74 -13.92 -3.31
C ALA A 199 26.32 -15.02 -4.21
N ASP A 200 25.52 -15.44 -5.20
CA ASP A 200 25.90 -16.37 -6.27
C ASP A 200 26.31 -15.64 -7.56
N GLY A 201 26.36 -14.29 -7.51
CA GLY A 201 26.68 -13.44 -8.67
C GLY A 201 25.53 -13.24 -9.66
N ALA A 202 24.48 -14.04 -9.60
CA ALA A 202 23.35 -13.94 -10.52
C ALA A 202 22.56 -12.63 -10.35
N PRO A 203 22.16 -11.94 -11.43
CA PRO A 203 21.29 -10.78 -11.38
C PRO A 203 19.94 -11.16 -10.73
N LEU A 204 19.54 -10.44 -9.66
CA LEU A 204 18.26 -10.61 -9.01
C LEU A 204 17.31 -9.47 -9.43
N CYS A 205 16.25 -9.81 -10.14
CA CYS A 205 15.10 -8.94 -10.38
C CYS A 205 14.09 -9.17 -9.25
N LEU A 206 13.82 -8.15 -8.47
CA LEU A 206 12.86 -8.21 -7.36
C LEU A 206 11.54 -7.56 -7.78
N ALA A 207 10.43 -8.19 -7.48
CA ALA A 207 9.11 -7.58 -7.47
C ALA A 207 8.46 -7.81 -6.10
N VAL A 208 7.75 -6.81 -5.57
CA VAL A 208 7.12 -6.90 -4.26
C VAL A 208 5.61 -6.81 -4.39
N GLY A 209 4.94 -7.85 -3.89
CA GLY A 209 3.50 -8.05 -3.94
C GLY A 209 3.12 -9.44 -4.39
N GLY A 210 1.83 -9.72 -4.44
CA GLY A 210 1.27 -10.97 -4.97
C GLY A 210 1.19 -10.98 -6.50
N ILE A 211 0.75 -12.12 -7.04
CA ILE A 211 0.40 -12.25 -8.45
C ILE A 211 -0.98 -11.61 -8.63
N GLU A 212 -0.99 -10.40 -9.15
CA GLU A 212 -2.18 -9.57 -9.31
C GLU A 212 -2.21 -8.93 -10.70
N GLN A 213 -3.40 -8.81 -11.30
CA GLN A 213 -3.56 -8.18 -12.62
C GLN A 213 -3.07 -6.72 -12.59
N ARG A 214 -3.45 -5.94 -11.57
CA ARG A 214 -3.03 -4.52 -11.45
C ARG A 214 -1.53 -4.35 -11.28
N LYS A 215 -0.82 -5.32 -10.68
CA LYS A 215 0.65 -5.35 -10.56
C LYS A 215 1.35 -5.78 -11.84
N ASN A 216 0.59 -6.26 -12.83
CA ASN A 216 1.09 -6.67 -14.15
C ASN A 216 2.12 -7.80 -14.09
N SER A 217 1.98 -8.68 -13.11
CA SER A 217 2.95 -9.73 -12.80
C SER A 217 3.17 -10.67 -14.00
N LEU A 218 2.12 -10.98 -14.76
CA LEU A 218 2.21 -11.87 -15.93
C LEU A 218 3.07 -11.27 -17.05
N ARG A 219 2.90 -9.99 -17.35
CA ARG A 219 3.72 -9.33 -18.38
C ARG A 219 5.17 -9.18 -17.92
N LEU A 220 5.39 -8.92 -16.64
CA LEU A 220 6.74 -8.94 -16.05
C LEU A 220 7.41 -10.31 -16.24
N LEU A 221 6.69 -11.42 -15.97
CA LEU A 221 7.20 -12.78 -16.16
C LEU A 221 7.62 -13.03 -17.61
N ARG A 222 6.78 -12.66 -18.59
CA ARG A 222 7.07 -12.84 -20.01
C ARG A 222 8.26 -12.01 -20.47
N ALA A 223 8.31 -10.73 -20.07
CA ALA A 223 9.44 -9.85 -20.37
C ALA A 223 10.75 -10.38 -19.76
N PHE A 224 10.71 -10.88 -18.53
CA PHE A 224 11.86 -11.53 -17.86
C PHE A 224 12.30 -12.80 -18.61
N ALA A 225 11.39 -13.68 -19.00
CA ALA A 225 11.68 -14.89 -19.75
C ALA A 225 12.32 -14.57 -21.11
N HIS A 226 11.79 -13.57 -21.81
CA HIS A 226 12.35 -13.08 -23.06
C HIS A 226 13.82 -12.65 -22.89
N LEU A 227 14.14 -11.87 -21.86
CA LEU A 227 15.51 -11.45 -21.59
C LEU A 227 16.43 -12.65 -21.27
N ARG A 228 15.97 -13.63 -20.52
CA ARG A 228 16.77 -14.83 -20.22
C ARG A 228 17.20 -15.62 -21.47
N THR A 229 16.39 -15.58 -22.52
CA THR A 229 16.66 -16.31 -23.78
C THR A 229 17.42 -15.49 -24.81
N THR A 230 17.30 -14.16 -24.77
CA THR A 230 17.84 -13.27 -25.80
C THR A 230 19.05 -12.44 -25.38
N ASP A 231 19.35 -12.39 -24.09
CA ASP A 231 20.44 -11.56 -23.52
C ASP A 231 21.31 -12.40 -22.58
N ALA A 232 22.56 -12.63 -22.97
CA ALA A 232 23.50 -13.45 -22.21
C ALA A 232 23.71 -12.95 -20.76
N ALA A 233 23.62 -11.64 -20.51
CA ALA A 233 23.71 -11.07 -19.16
C ALA A 233 22.54 -11.48 -18.25
N TRP A 234 21.43 -11.93 -18.83
CA TRP A 234 20.22 -12.36 -18.12
C TRP A 234 20.06 -13.88 -18.07
N SER A 235 20.90 -14.67 -18.75
CA SER A 235 20.73 -16.13 -18.82
C SER A 235 20.69 -16.81 -17.44
N GLY A 236 21.48 -16.32 -16.48
CA GLY A 236 21.46 -16.76 -15.07
C GLY A 236 20.56 -15.94 -14.15
N ALA A 237 19.86 -14.92 -14.64
CA ALA A 237 19.06 -14.03 -13.79
C ALA A 237 17.90 -14.76 -13.10
N ARG A 238 17.52 -14.24 -11.93
CA ARG A 238 16.40 -14.76 -11.13
C ARG A 238 15.34 -13.68 -10.92
N LEU A 239 14.08 -14.06 -11.07
CA LEU A 239 12.92 -13.23 -10.71
C LEU A 239 12.37 -13.67 -9.36
N VAL A 240 12.43 -12.80 -8.37
CA VAL A 240 11.88 -13.05 -7.02
C VAL A 240 10.64 -12.18 -6.82
N MET A 241 9.50 -12.84 -6.61
CA MET A 241 8.22 -12.22 -6.28
C MET A 241 8.04 -12.30 -4.77
N ALA A 242 8.34 -11.21 -4.06
CA ALA A 242 8.29 -11.16 -2.60
C ALA A 242 6.95 -10.66 -2.09
N GLY A 243 6.21 -11.49 -1.38
CA GLY A 243 4.92 -11.13 -0.79
C GLY A 243 3.81 -12.14 -1.03
N GLY A 244 2.69 -11.91 -0.37
CA GLY A 244 1.48 -12.74 -0.46
C GLY A 244 0.35 -12.07 -1.24
N ALA A 245 -0.69 -12.85 -1.52
CA ALA A 245 -1.91 -12.35 -2.16
C ALA A 245 -2.64 -11.32 -1.29
N SER A 246 -3.33 -10.38 -1.92
CA SER A 246 -4.25 -9.47 -1.25
C SER A 246 -5.56 -10.19 -0.85
N LEU A 247 -6.54 -9.44 -0.34
CA LEU A 247 -7.87 -10.01 0.01
C LEU A 247 -8.73 -10.34 -1.21
N LEU A 248 -8.38 -9.80 -2.38
CA LEU A 248 -9.15 -9.99 -3.61
C LEU A 248 -8.96 -11.41 -4.16
N ASP A 249 -9.89 -11.86 -4.98
CA ASP A 249 -9.76 -13.11 -5.73
C ASP A 249 -8.72 -12.95 -6.85
N HIS A 250 -7.61 -13.64 -6.70
CA HIS A 250 -6.53 -13.68 -7.69
C HIS A 250 -6.44 -15.01 -8.43
N GLY A 251 -7.43 -15.89 -8.28
CA GLY A 251 -7.48 -17.20 -8.94
C GLY A 251 -7.17 -17.15 -10.43
N PRO A 252 -7.84 -16.29 -11.23
CA PRO A 252 -7.56 -16.15 -12.66
C PRO A 252 -6.12 -15.71 -12.95
N ALA A 253 -5.56 -14.77 -12.19
CA ALA A 253 -4.19 -14.31 -12.36
C ALA A 253 -3.16 -15.39 -12.01
N LEU A 254 -3.40 -16.15 -10.95
CA LEU A 254 -2.56 -17.28 -10.56
C LEU A 254 -2.60 -18.41 -11.58
N HIS A 255 -3.77 -18.72 -12.15
CA HIS A 255 -3.90 -19.71 -13.22
C HIS A 255 -3.12 -19.27 -14.47
N ALA A 256 -3.29 -18.02 -14.92
CA ALA A 256 -2.55 -17.48 -16.05
C ALA A 256 -1.03 -17.47 -15.81
N TRP A 257 -0.58 -17.17 -14.59
CA TRP A 257 0.82 -17.25 -14.17
C TRP A 257 1.36 -18.67 -14.29
N SER A 258 0.67 -19.66 -13.73
CA SER A 258 1.10 -21.07 -13.76
C SER A 258 1.12 -21.65 -15.19
N THR A 259 0.19 -21.20 -16.05
CA THR A 259 0.18 -21.57 -17.47
C THR A 259 1.37 -20.96 -18.20
N ALA A 260 1.63 -19.66 -17.99
CA ALA A 260 2.76 -18.97 -18.61
C ALA A 260 4.12 -19.56 -18.19
N LEU A 261 4.30 -19.96 -16.93
CA LEU A 261 5.54 -20.64 -16.50
C LEU A 261 5.81 -21.89 -17.34
N ARG A 262 4.78 -22.73 -17.55
CA ARG A 262 4.91 -23.96 -18.36
C ARG A 262 5.21 -23.66 -19.84
N GLU A 263 4.50 -22.69 -20.42
CA GLU A 263 4.70 -22.26 -21.82
C GLU A 263 6.10 -21.70 -22.07
N LEU A 264 6.65 -20.98 -21.08
CA LEU A 264 7.97 -20.35 -21.13
C LEU A 264 9.11 -21.30 -20.72
N GLY A 265 8.81 -22.54 -20.31
CA GLY A 265 9.81 -23.50 -19.84
C GLY A 265 10.55 -23.03 -18.58
N LEU A 266 9.87 -22.28 -17.70
CA LEU A 266 10.45 -21.76 -16.46
C LEU A 266 9.97 -22.56 -15.25
N ASP A 267 10.95 -23.01 -14.46
CA ASP A 267 10.68 -23.61 -13.16
C ASP A 267 10.43 -22.53 -12.12
N GLU A 268 9.51 -22.85 -11.18
CA GLU A 268 9.22 -22.03 -10.02
C GLU A 268 9.67 -22.73 -8.74
N GLY A 269 10.49 -22.06 -7.95
CA GLY A 269 10.98 -22.58 -6.67
C GLY A 269 12.13 -21.76 -6.12
N ARG A 270 12.50 -22.09 -4.89
CA ARG A 270 13.52 -21.34 -4.14
C ARG A 270 14.89 -21.28 -4.84
N GLN A 271 15.25 -22.27 -5.66
CA GLN A 271 16.50 -22.32 -6.43
C GLN A 271 16.28 -22.15 -7.93
N ALA A 272 15.04 -21.97 -8.36
CA ALA A 272 14.69 -21.85 -9.76
C ALA A 272 14.87 -20.41 -10.28
N ALA A 273 14.67 -20.25 -11.59
CA ALA A 273 14.70 -18.95 -12.27
C ALA A 273 13.63 -17.98 -11.77
N VAL A 274 12.50 -18.51 -11.32
CA VAL A 274 11.38 -17.76 -10.74
C VAL A 274 11.08 -18.28 -9.35
N TRP A 275 10.93 -17.38 -8.39
CA TRP A 275 10.57 -17.76 -7.03
C TRP A 275 9.53 -16.83 -6.44
N ARG A 276 8.37 -17.39 -6.05
CA ARG A 276 7.39 -16.70 -5.19
C ARG A 276 7.68 -17.05 -3.74
N THR A 277 8.10 -16.06 -2.96
CA THR A 277 8.49 -16.30 -1.56
C THR A 277 7.30 -16.56 -0.64
N GLY A 278 6.10 -16.12 -1.04
CA GLY A 278 5.03 -15.88 -0.08
C GLY A 278 5.34 -14.69 0.84
N PRO A 279 4.53 -14.50 1.91
CA PRO A 279 4.80 -13.46 2.91
C PRO A 279 6.17 -13.65 3.55
N LEU A 280 6.98 -12.61 3.56
CA LEU A 280 8.29 -12.58 4.21
C LEU A 280 8.20 -11.92 5.59
N PRO A 281 9.08 -12.28 6.53
CA PRO A 281 9.31 -11.48 7.72
C PRO A 281 9.66 -10.03 7.33
N ASP A 282 9.16 -9.08 8.09
CA ASP A 282 9.35 -7.66 7.80
C ASP A 282 10.82 -7.25 7.69
N ALA A 283 11.66 -7.81 8.55
CA ALA A 283 13.12 -7.58 8.54
C ALA A 283 13.85 -8.15 7.31
N ALA A 284 13.20 -9.00 6.50
CA ALA A 284 13.83 -9.61 5.33
C ALA A 284 13.79 -8.71 4.08
N LEU A 285 12.89 -7.74 4.04
CA LEU A 285 12.69 -6.92 2.84
C LEU A 285 13.88 -5.97 2.55
N PRO A 286 14.44 -5.21 3.51
CA PRO A 286 15.58 -4.33 3.24
C PRO A 286 16.83 -5.08 2.73
N PRO A 287 17.31 -6.21 3.35
CA PRO A 287 18.42 -6.97 2.80
C PRO A 287 18.13 -7.53 1.40
N LEU A 288 16.89 -7.97 1.15
CA LEU A 288 16.49 -8.44 -0.19
C LEU A 288 16.56 -7.32 -1.23
N MET A 289 16.10 -6.11 -0.90
CA MET A 289 16.25 -4.94 -1.74
C MET A 289 17.72 -4.61 -2.00
N ARG A 290 18.56 -4.56 -0.97
CA ARG A 290 20.00 -4.32 -1.13
C ARG A 290 20.68 -5.37 -2.03
N ARG A 291 20.26 -6.62 -1.98
CA ARG A 291 20.78 -7.73 -2.83
C ARG A 291 20.28 -7.62 -4.26
N ALA A 292 19.08 -7.12 -4.49
CA ALA A 292 18.49 -7.05 -5.81
C ALA A 292 19.30 -6.15 -6.76
N ARG A 293 19.46 -6.57 -8.02
CA ARG A 293 20.04 -5.73 -9.07
C ARG A 293 19.12 -4.59 -9.43
N LEU A 294 17.80 -4.86 -9.43
CA LEU A 294 16.74 -3.89 -9.63
C LEU A 294 15.46 -4.34 -8.94
N LEU A 295 14.58 -3.40 -8.66
CA LEU A 295 13.18 -3.66 -8.33
C LEU A 295 12.30 -3.34 -9.53
N ALA A 296 11.36 -4.24 -9.89
CA ALA A 296 10.43 -4.06 -11.01
C ALA A 296 8.99 -3.88 -10.52
N LEU A 297 8.36 -2.77 -10.93
CA LEU A 297 6.97 -2.40 -10.64
C LEU A 297 6.26 -1.88 -11.91
N PRO A 298 6.09 -2.69 -12.96
CA PRO A 298 5.40 -2.30 -14.19
C PRO A 298 3.87 -2.30 -13.98
N SER A 299 3.39 -1.72 -12.89
CA SER A 299 1.99 -1.79 -12.46
C SER A 299 1.07 -1.07 -13.45
N LEU A 300 -0.12 -1.64 -13.70
CA LEU A 300 -1.18 -1.00 -14.47
C LEU A 300 -1.91 0.07 -13.63
N VAL A 301 -2.09 -0.21 -12.35
CA VAL A 301 -2.71 0.71 -11.38
C VAL A 301 -1.94 0.65 -10.08
N GLU A 302 -1.62 1.82 -9.54
CA GLU A 302 -0.95 1.95 -8.24
C GLU A 302 -1.54 3.11 -7.44
N GLY A 303 -1.46 3.02 -6.12
CA GLY A 303 -1.86 4.12 -5.24
C GLY A 303 -0.76 5.18 -5.13
N PHE A 304 0.44 4.73 -4.82
CA PHE A 304 1.63 5.57 -4.64
C PHE A 304 2.92 4.87 -5.06
N GLY A 305 3.08 3.59 -4.70
CA GLY A 305 4.30 2.84 -4.98
C GLY A 305 5.37 2.96 -3.89
N LEU A 306 4.99 2.79 -2.61
CA LEU A 306 5.90 2.82 -1.45
C LEU A 306 7.19 2.04 -1.69
N VAL A 307 7.06 0.85 -2.26
CA VAL A 307 8.17 -0.09 -2.50
C VAL A 307 9.24 0.49 -3.44
N ALA A 308 8.86 1.40 -4.35
CA ALA A 308 9.84 2.08 -5.21
C ALA A 308 10.76 3.00 -4.38
N LEU A 309 10.21 3.77 -3.45
CA LEU A 309 11.00 4.61 -2.54
C LEU A 309 11.85 3.77 -1.59
N GLU A 310 11.32 2.67 -1.08
CA GLU A 310 12.03 1.73 -0.21
C GLU A 310 13.24 1.11 -0.91
N ALA A 311 13.07 0.69 -2.18
CA ALA A 311 14.17 0.16 -2.99
C ALA A 311 15.22 1.23 -3.30
N LEU A 312 14.80 2.42 -3.72
CA LEU A 312 15.70 3.55 -3.97
C LEU A 312 16.50 3.94 -2.72
N ALA A 313 15.86 3.94 -1.54
CA ALA A 313 16.54 4.18 -0.26
C ALA A 313 17.56 3.07 0.08
N CYS A 314 17.30 1.83 -0.34
CA CYS A 314 18.26 0.72 -0.25
C CYS A 314 19.36 0.76 -1.34
N GLY A 315 19.42 1.79 -2.15
CA GLY A 315 20.40 1.91 -3.24
C GLY A 315 20.09 0.98 -4.41
N THR A 316 18.85 0.55 -4.59
CA THR A 316 18.43 -0.37 -5.65
C THR A 316 17.70 0.40 -6.74
N PRO A 317 18.19 0.39 -7.99
CA PRO A 317 17.48 1.00 -9.11
C PRO A 317 16.10 0.37 -9.33
N VAL A 318 15.17 1.14 -9.85
CA VAL A 318 13.80 0.69 -10.05
C VAL A 318 13.36 0.80 -11.51
N LEU A 319 12.58 -0.18 -11.96
CA LEU A 319 11.76 -0.09 -13.15
C LEU A 319 10.31 0.18 -12.72
N VAL A 320 9.70 1.23 -13.26
CA VAL A 320 8.29 1.58 -12.99
C VAL A 320 7.56 1.89 -14.29
N SER A 321 6.23 1.86 -14.23
CA SER A 321 5.38 2.30 -15.34
C SER A 321 5.56 3.81 -15.59
N ASP A 322 5.54 4.23 -16.86
CA ASP A 322 5.56 5.61 -17.32
C ASP A 322 4.21 6.33 -17.12
N ARG A 323 3.52 6.01 -16.03
CA ARG A 323 2.18 6.47 -15.68
C ARG A 323 2.10 6.97 -14.25
N PRO A 324 1.16 7.87 -13.96
CA PRO A 324 0.87 8.23 -12.57
C PRO A 324 0.49 6.99 -11.73
N PRO A 325 0.83 7.01 -10.44
CA PRO A 325 1.46 8.09 -9.68
C PRO A 325 3.00 8.12 -9.75
N PHE A 326 3.65 7.18 -10.43
CA PHE A 326 5.11 7.15 -10.50
C PHE A 326 5.70 8.40 -11.16
N THR A 327 5.08 8.89 -12.25
CA THR A 327 5.51 10.10 -12.93
C THR A 327 5.35 11.37 -12.09
N GLU A 328 4.49 11.36 -11.06
CA GLU A 328 4.30 12.50 -10.17
C GLU A 328 5.51 12.77 -9.26
N HIS A 329 6.14 11.70 -8.78
CA HIS A 329 7.18 11.85 -7.74
C HIS A 329 8.54 11.26 -8.12
N LEU A 330 8.63 10.35 -9.10
CA LEU A 330 9.89 9.74 -9.52
C LEU A 330 10.52 10.40 -10.75
N ALA A 331 9.83 11.34 -11.40
CA ALA A 331 10.38 12.06 -12.55
C ALA A 331 11.70 12.74 -12.20
N GLY A 332 12.71 12.59 -13.09
CA GLY A 332 14.04 13.15 -12.88
C GLY A 332 14.93 12.38 -11.90
N CYS A 333 14.48 11.30 -11.29
CA CYS A 333 15.34 10.45 -10.46
C CYS A 333 16.26 9.59 -11.36
N PRO A 334 17.59 9.69 -11.25
CA PRO A 334 18.52 9.01 -12.16
C PRO A 334 18.58 7.49 -11.97
N ALA A 335 18.04 6.95 -10.88
CA ALA A 335 18.00 5.53 -10.60
C ALA A 335 16.65 4.88 -10.98
N VAL A 336 15.89 5.55 -11.87
CA VAL A 336 14.57 5.09 -12.34
C VAL A 336 14.61 4.83 -13.84
N ALA A 337 14.24 3.63 -14.24
CA ALA A 337 13.90 3.27 -15.62
C ALA A 337 12.37 3.23 -15.77
N TRP A 338 11.91 3.52 -16.97
CA TRP A 338 10.48 3.65 -17.30
C TRP A 338 10.06 2.60 -18.32
N CYS A 339 8.80 2.16 -18.27
CA CYS A 339 8.22 1.33 -19.31
C CYS A 339 6.75 1.66 -19.55
N ASP A 340 6.29 1.47 -20.78
CA ASP A 340 4.86 1.30 -21.02
C ASP A 340 4.41 -0.05 -20.45
N PRO A 341 3.55 -0.06 -19.41
CA PRO A 341 3.12 -1.30 -18.79
C PRO A 341 2.20 -2.14 -19.68
N LEU A 342 1.75 -1.65 -20.82
CA LEU A 342 0.94 -2.39 -21.77
C LEU A 342 1.76 -3.09 -22.86
N ASP A 343 3.04 -2.71 -23.04
CA ASP A 343 3.95 -3.30 -24.00
C ASP A 343 5.01 -4.18 -23.31
N GLU A 344 5.00 -5.48 -23.61
CA GLU A 344 5.95 -6.45 -23.06
C GLU A 344 7.39 -6.16 -23.47
N ARG A 345 7.60 -5.65 -24.71
CA ARG A 345 8.93 -5.27 -25.19
C ARG A 345 9.46 -4.04 -24.46
N SER A 346 8.58 -3.08 -24.17
CA SER A 346 8.91 -1.91 -23.33
C SER A 346 9.30 -2.34 -21.91
N VAL A 347 8.57 -3.28 -21.31
CA VAL A 347 8.92 -3.84 -19.99
C VAL A 347 10.28 -4.53 -20.03
N ALA A 348 10.57 -5.34 -21.07
CA ALA A 348 11.87 -6.00 -21.21
C ALA A 348 13.02 -4.99 -21.40
N ALA A 349 12.82 -3.97 -22.24
CA ALA A 349 13.80 -2.90 -22.43
C ALA A 349 14.05 -2.12 -21.13
N GLY A 350 12.99 -1.81 -20.39
CA GLY A 350 13.07 -1.16 -19.08
C GLY A 350 13.80 -2.00 -18.02
N LEU A 351 13.59 -3.32 -17.99
CA LEU A 351 14.34 -4.24 -17.12
C LEU A 351 15.84 -4.18 -17.41
N ARG A 352 16.21 -4.23 -18.71
CA ARG A 352 17.60 -4.12 -19.14
C ARG A 352 18.20 -2.78 -18.75
N GLN A 353 17.47 -1.68 -19.00
CA GLN A 353 17.90 -0.34 -18.64
C GLN A 353 18.11 -0.21 -17.12
N ALA A 354 17.12 -0.61 -16.32
CA ALA A 354 17.21 -0.55 -14.85
C ALA A 354 18.41 -1.35 -14.31
N ALA A 355 18.70 -2.50 -14.90
CA ALA A 355 19.85 -3.31 -14.53
C ALA A 355 21.21 -2.64 -14.84
N LEU A 356 21.26 -1.71 -15.76
CA LEU A 356 22.48 -0.96 -16.11
C LEU A 356 22.64 0.33 -15.29
N LEU A 357 21.58 0.84 -14.66
CA LEU A 357 21.64 2.06 -13.87
C LEU A 357 22.61 1.90 -12.67
N PRO A 358 23.34 2.98 -12.31
CA PRO A 358 24.18 2.97 -11.13
C PRO A 358 23.33 2.85 -9.87
N ARG A 359 23.86 2.14 -8.89
CA ARG A 359 23.23 2.06 -7.57
C ARG A 359 23.48 3.38 -6.82
N PRO A 360 22.42 4.07 -6.35
CA PRO A 360 22.61 5.27 -5.54
C PRO A 360 23.35 4.93 -4.24
N PRO A 361 24.50 5.58 -3.96
CA PRO A 361 25.25 5.36 -2.70
C PRO A 361 24.53 5.98 -1.50
N THR A 362 23.71 7.00 -1.73
CA THR A 362 22.88 7.69 -0.73
C THR A 362 21.44 7.75 -1.21
N PRO A 363 20.45 7.90 -0.31
CA PRO A 363 19.05 8.03 -0.70
C PRO A 363 18.87 9.17 -1.70
N PRO A 364 18.23 8.93 -2.87
CA PRO A 364 17.89 9.99 -3.82
C PRO A 364 17.04 11.09 -3.18
N ARG A 365 17.06 12.28 -3.76
CA ARG A 365 16.34 13.46 -3.27
C ARG A 365 14.85 13.15 -3.01
N VAL A 366 14.20 12.39 -3.88
CA VAL A 366 12.80 11.98 -3.71
C VAL A 366 12.55 11.24 -2.39
N CYS A 367 13.49 10.40 -1.93
CA CYS A 367 13.36 9.71 -0.65
C CYS A 367 13.48 10.67 0.55
N LEU A 368 14.32 11.71 0.44
CA LEU A 368 14.46 12.73 1.46
C LEU A 368 13.23 13.64 1.55
N GLU A 369 12.62 13.95 0.41
CA GLU A 369 11.40 14.77 0.32
C GLU A 369 10.15 14.02 0.77
N HIS A 370 10.14 12.69 0.67
CA HIS A 370 9.05 11.81 1.09
C HIS A 370 9.40 11.08 2.40
N GLY A 371 9.53 11.85 3.48
CA GLY A 371 9.76 11.29 4.82
C GLY A 371 8.44 11.19 5.63
N TRP A 372 8.29 10.13 6.44
CA TRP A 372 7.10 9.94 7.28
C TRP A 372 6.89 11.06 8.28
N MET A 373 7.93 11.68 8.80
CA MET A 373 7.80 12.84 9.72
C MET A 373 7.14 14.03 9.03
N ARG A 374 7.44 14.27 7.74
CA ARG A 374 6.77 15.31 6.94
C ARG A 374 5.33 14.96 6.65
N SER A 375 5.05 13.70 6.29
CA SER A 375 3.68 13.21 6.10
C SER A 375 2.86 13.36 7.38
N ALA A 376 3.41 12.96 8.53
CA ALA A 376 2.76 13.11 9.82
C ALA A 376 2.46 14.58 10.18
N ALA A 377 3.36 15.52 9.84
CA ALA A 377 3.11 16.95 10.04
C ALA A 377 1.92 17.46 9.23
N LEU A 378 1.78 17.00 7.99
CA LEU A 378 0.62 17.33 7.14
C LEU A 378 -0.67 16.72 7.69
N HIS A 379 -0.63 15.47 8.15
CA HIS A 379 -1.77 14.82 8.79
C HIS A 379 -2.17 15.53 10.08
N GLU A 380 -1.22 15.93 10.93
CA GLU A 380 -1.50 16.69 12.14
C GLU A 380 -2.22 18.01 11.84
N ALA A 381 -1.72 18.77 10.85
CA ALA A 381 -2.35 20.00 10.44
C ALA A 381 -3.81 19.77 9.97
N TRP A 382 -4.01 18.75 9.16
CA TRP A 382 -5.33 18.37 8.66
C TRP A 382 -6.27 17.91 9.77
N TYR A 383 -5.80 17.09 10.72
CA TYR A 383 -6.62 16.64 11.86
C TYR A 383 -7.08 17.82 12.71
N ARG A 384 -6.19 18.80 12.96
CA ARG A 384 -6.55 20.01 13.70
C ARG A 384 -7.57 20.87 12.97
N GLU A 385 -7.54 20.91 11.64
CA GLU A 385 -8.58 21.58 10.82
C GLU A 385 -9.92 20.86 10.99
N VAL A 386 -9.95 19.53 10.86
CA VAL A 386 -11.18 18.73 11.01
C VAL A 386 -11.79 18.86 12.41
N LEU A 387 -10.96 19.03 13.44
CA LEU A 387 -11.39 19.17 14.83
C LEU A 387 -11.80 20.60 15.21
N ARG A 388 -11.61 21.60 14.34
CA ARG A 388 -12.10 22.96 14.62
C ARG A 388 -13.62 22.97 14.61
N PRO A 389 -14.26 23.62 15.60
CA PRO A 389 -15.69 23.86 15.52
C PRO A 389 -16.00 24.60 14.21
N ALA A 390 -17.06 24.21 13.49
CA ALA A 390 -17.52 24.93 12.34
C ALA A 390 -17.81 26.39 12.76
N THR A 391 -17.07 27.33 12.20
CA THR A 391 -17.41 28.74 12.33
C THR A 391 -18.68 28.99 11.52
N THR A 392 -19.59 29.81 12.03
CA THR A 392 -20.89 30.14 11.41
C THR A 392 -20.79 30.68 9.97
N ALA A 393 -19.58 30.93 9.47
CA ALA A 393 -19.27 31.35 8.10
C ALA A 393 -19.13 30.18 7.12
N ASP A 394 -18.96 28.94 7.55
CA ASP A 394 -18.68 27.75 6.73
C ASP A 394 -19.89 26.82 6.53
N ALA A 395 -21.11 27.28 6.83
CA ALA A 395 -22.31 26.51 6.55
C ALA A 395 -22.44 26.27 5.04
N PRO A 396 -22.47 25.01 4.56
CA PRO A 396 -22.72 24.76 3.15
C PRO A 396 -24.10 25.31 2.79
N VAL A 397 -24.16 26.13 1.74
CA VAL A 397 -25.43 26.55 1.14
C VAL A 397 -26.21 25.30 0.80
N PRO A 398 -27.46 25.12 1.33
CA PRO A 398 -28.24 23.93 1.01
C PRO A 398 -28.46 23.89 -0.51
N ALA A 399 -28.05 22.78 -1.13
CA ALA A 399 -28.37 22.53 -2.52
C ALA A 399 -29.89 22.49 -2.64
N HIS A 400 -30.46 23.41 -3.42
CA HIS A 400 -31.88 23.39 -3.76
C HIS A 400 -32.22 22.05 -4.40
N PRO A 401 -33.29 21.36 -3.93
CA PRO A 401 -33.78 20.18 -4.64
C PRO A 401 -34.20 20.60 -6.05
N PRO A 402 -33.96 19.76 -7.08
CA PRO A 402 -34.46 20.05 -8.42
C PRO A 402 -35.98 20.13 -8.36
N ALA A 403 -36.52 21.18 -8.94
CA ALA A 403 -37.95 21.39 -9.08
C ALA A 403 -38.55 20.18 -9.83
N LEU A 404 -39.44 19.46 -9.17
CA LEU A 404 -40.30 18.46 -9.82
C LEU A 404 -41.17 19.22 -10.86
N ALA A 405 -40.87 19.01 -12.13
CA ALA A 405 -41.81 19.34 -13.19
C ALA A 405 -42.97 18.33 -13.09
N CYS A 406 -44.15 18.81 -12.75
CA CYS A 406 -45.42 18.12 -12.89
C CYS A 406 -45.99 18.32 -14.28
N PRO A 407 -46.89 17.43 -14.75
CA PRO A 407 -47.01 16.80 -16.07
C PRO A 407 -47.40 17.70 -17.22
#